data_d88540a840fdd6c16f608363776650e3
#
_entry.id   d88540a840fdd6c16f608363776650e3
#
_cell.length_a   1.000
_cell.length_b   1.000
_cell.length_c   1.000
_cell.angle_alpha   90.00
_cell.angle_beta   90.00
_cell.angle_gamma   90.00
#
_symmetry.space_group_name_H-M   'P 1'
#
loop_
_entity.id
_entity.type
_entity.pdbx_description
1 polymer ?
#
loop_
_entity_poly.entity_id
_entity_poly.type
_entity_poly.pdbx_seq_one_letter_code
_entity_poly.pdbx_strand_id
1 'polypeptide(L)'
;MPFEGAIFDVDGVLVDSPHERAWRESLRELMEGEWSDILDRTTWSPEAFTSRVYEEKMSGKPRMSGARAALEYFHIPDDEDEHRLLAYAQRKQEMVVRLIEAGDFTAYPDALRFIIAVKDAGLRVAAASSSKNAKLFLRKIRLDSFATQEGISSPTLRPGLTLLDYFDADVSGRDLAHGKPHPELFLTAAHELGARPELSVVMEDAAAGVEAAKAGAMGAIGIARKDDAELLAAAGADIVVRTLDEVDLAALSDGRLAVAAAG
;
A
#
# COMPACT_ATOMS: atom_id res chain seq x y z
N MET A 1 -21.17 11.13 -15.77
CA MET A 1 -21.43 11.78 -14.46
C MET A 1 -20.09 11.91 -13.75
N PRO A 2 -19.80 13.00 -13.05
CA PRO A 2 -18.55 13.17 -12.32
C PRO A 2 -18.40 12.10 -11.24
N PHE A 3 -17.15 11.78 -10.92
CA PHE A 3 -16.85 10.91 -9.78
C PHE A 3 -17.24 11.60 -8.46
N GLU A 4 -17.67 10.80 -7.48
CA GLU A 4 -18.07 11.25 -6.14
C GLU A 4 -16.98 10.94 -5.09
N GLY A 5 -16.21 9.88 -5.32
CA GLY A 5 -15.21 9.39 -4.39
C GLY A 5 -13.92 8.93 -5.07
N ALA A 6 -12.79 9.20 -4.41
CA ALA A 6 -11.48 8.70 -4.77
C ALA A 6 -10.93 7.86 -3.60
N ILE A 7 -10.62 6.59 -3.85
CA ILE A 7 -10.22 5.62 -2.84
C ILE A 7 -8.78 5.23 -3.12
N PHE A 8 -7.91 5.39 -2.14
CA PHE A 8 -6.48 5.15 -2.26
C PHE A 8 -6.09 3.90 -1.47
N ASP A 9 -5.45 2.93 -2.12
CA ASP A 9 -4.61 2.01 -1.37
C ASP A 9 -3.46 2.76 -0.73
N VAL A 10 -2.77 2.16 0.24
CA VAL A 10 -1.72 2.83 1.00
C VAL A 10 -0.34 2.36 0.58
N ASP A 11 -0.07 1.05 0.72
CA ASP A 11 1.23 0.48 0.37
C ASP A 11 1.40 0.43 -1.15
N GLY A 12 2.47 1.03 -1.69
CA GLY A 12 2.73 1.12 -3.13
C GLY A 12 2.01 2.27 -3.84
N VAL A 13 0.94 2.82 -3.26
CA VAL A 13 0.20 3.97 -3.79
C VAL A 13 0.59 5.27 -3.10
N LEU A 14 0.42 5.35 -1.79
CA LEU A 14 0.73 6.52 -0.99
C LEU A 14 2.13 6.48 -0.38
N VAL A 15 2.62 5.28 -0.09
CA VAL A 15 3.92 5.06 0.56
C VAL A 15 4.69 3.91 -0.08
N ASP A 16 6.01 4.07 -0.19
CA ASP A 16 6.95 2.98 -0.33
C ASP A 16 7.24 2.42 1.05
N SER A 17 6.57 1.31 1.37
CA SER A 17 6.62 0.73 2.71
C SER A 17 7.88 -0.12 2.91
N PRO A 18 8.50 -0.11 4.11
CA PRO A 18 9.73 -0.82 4.38
C PRO A 18 9.52 -2.33 4.63
N HIS A 19 8.52 -2.94 3.99
CA HIS A 19 8.17 -4.33 4.28
C HIS A 19 9.27 -5.31 3.91
N GLU A 20 9.89 -5.19 2.74
CA GLU A 20 11.03 -6.03 2.35
C GLU A 20 12.17 -5.92 3.36
N ARG A 21 12.55 -4.68 3.69
CA ARG A 21 13.61 -4.43 4.66
C ARG A 21 13.27 -5.01 6.03
N ALA A 22 12.03 -4.88 6.48
CA ALA A 22 11.60 -5.44 7.75
C ALA A 22 11.68 -6.98 7.76
N TRP A 23 11.31 -7.65 6.68
CA TRP A 23 11.48 -9.09 6.55
C TRP A 23 12.95 -9.51 6.61
N ARG A 24 13.81 -8.84 5.84
CA ARG A 24 15.24 -9.14 5.78
C ARG A 24 15.94 -8.89 7.11
N GLU A 25 15.78 -7.70 7.69
CA GLU A 25 16.48 -7.33 8.91
C GLU A 25 15.99 -8.13 10.12
N SER A 26 14.69 -8.43 10.22
CA SER A 26 14.19 -9.26 11.32
C SER A 26 14.69 -10.70 11.26
N LEU A 27 14.81 -11.30 10.06
CA LEU A 27 15.40 -12.63 9.92
C LEU A 27 16.90 -12.60 10.25
N ARG A 28 17.60 -11.55 9.81
CA ARG A 28 19.02 -11.37 10.14
C ARG A 28 19.24 -11.28 11.64
N GLU A 29 18.47 -10.45 12.37
CA GLU A 29 18.58 -10.34 13.83
C GLU A 29 18.37 -11.70 14.52
N LEU A 30 17.44 -12.51 14.05
CA LEU A 30 17.18 -13.85 14.61
C LEU A 30 18.32 -14.82 14.30
N MET A 31 18.76 -14.90 13.05
CA MET A 31 19.80 -15.85 12.62
C MET A 31 21.18 -15.52 13.18
N GLU A 32 21.54 -14.25 13.31
CA GLU A 32 22.80 -13.81 13.92
C GLU A 32 22.74 -13.83 15.47
N GLY A 33 21.55 -13.90 16.06
CA GLY A 33 21.30 -13.90 17.50
C GLY A 33 20.78 -15.23 18.04
N GLU A 34 19.48 -15.26 18.31
CA GLU A 34 18.78 -16.36 19.00
C GLU A 34 18.87 -17.71 18.26
N TRP A 35 19.04 -17.70 16.94
CA TRP A 35 19.09 -18.90 16.08
C TRP A 35 20.47 -19.17 15.49
N SER A 36 21.51 -18.58 16.06
CA SER A 36 22.89 -18.77 15.58
C SER A 36 23.39 -20.23 15.67
N ASP A 37 22.81 -21.02 16.55
CA ASP A 37 23.12 -22.45 16.74
C ASP A 37 22.64 -23.37 15.59
N ILE A 38 21.76 -22.86 14.73
CA ILE A 38 21.23 -23.63 13.60
C ILE A 38 21.72 -23.12 12.23
N LEU A 39 22.58 -22.11 12.19
CA LEU A 39 23.08 -21.51 10.93
C LEU A 39 23.61 -22.56 9.95
N ASP A 40 24.44 -23.46 10.42
CA ASP A 40 25.08 -24.52 9.59
C ASP A 40 24.07 -25.54 9.02
N ARG A 41 22.83 -25.52 9.48
CA ARG A 41 21.76 -26.41 9.03
C ARG A 41 20.75 -25.73 8.10
N THR A 42 21.02 -24.48 7.71
CA THR A 42 20.15 -23.66 6.87
C THR A 42 20.86 -23.24 5.58
N THR A 43 20.11 -22.74 4.62
CA THR A 43 20.66 -22.10 3.42
C THR A 43 20.67 -20.59 3.53
N TRP A 44 20.37 -20.05 4.72
CA TRP A 44 20.31 -18.61 4.93
C TRP A 44 21.73 -18.01 5.00
N SER A 45 21.88 -16.88 4.34
CA SER A 45 22.93 -15.89 4.59
C SER A 45 22.36 -14.49 4.34
N PRO A 46 22.99 -13.41 4.84
CA PRO A 46 22.56 -12.05 4.58
C PRO A 46 22.40 -11.76 3.08
N GLU A 47 23.30 -12.28 2.24
CA GLU A 47 23.31 -12.08 0.79
C GLU A 47 22.27 -12.94 0.07
N ALA A 48 21.85 -14.04 0.66
CA ALA A 48 20.83 -14.93 0.06
C ALA A 48 19.42 -14.34 0.15
N PHE A 49 19.17 -13.41 1.07
CA PHE A 49 17.89 -12.69 1.16
C PHE A 49 17.88 -11.50 0.19
N THR A 50 17.64 -11.76 -1.07
CA THR A 50 17.55 -10.73 -2.13
C THR A 50 16.13 -10.18 -2.29
N SER A 51 15.97 -9.00 -2.93
CA SER A 51 14.65 -8.44 -3.30
C SER A 51 13.85 -9.42 -4.15
N ARG A 52 14.50 -10.16 -5.05
CA ARG A 52 13.85 -11.19 -5.86
C ARG A 52 13.24 -12.30 -4.99
N VAL A 53 13.98 -12.79 -3.99
CA VAL A 53 13.45 -13.80 -3.05
C VAL A 53 12.27 -13.25 -2.28
N TYR A 54 12.33 -12.00 -1.83
CA TYR A 54 11.21 -11.35 -1.17
C TYR A 54 9.98 -11.29 -2.09
N GLU A 55 10.13 -10.82 -3.30
CA GLU A 55 9.02 -10.68 -4.27
C GLU A 55 8.38 -12.03 -4.63
N GLU A 56 9.20 -13.05 -4.92
CA GLU A 56 8.69 -14.37 -5.30
C GLU A 56 8.06 -15.15 -4.14
N LYS A 57 8.56 -14.99 -2.92
CA LYS A 57 8.20 -15.87 -1.79
C LYS A 57 7.30 -15.21 -0.75
N MET A 58 7.44 -13.91 -0.48
CA MET A 58 6.83 -13.26 0.68
C MET A 58 5.88 -12.11 0.32
N SER A 59 6.18 -11.35 -0.74
CA SER A 59 5.41 -10.18 -1.14
C SER A 59 3.93 -10.52 -1.35
N GLY A 60 3.03 -9.64 -0.91
CA GLY A 60 1.58 -9.81 -1.04
C GLY A 60 0.94 -10.88 -0.13
N LYS A 61 1.74 -11.67 0.61
CA LYS A 61 1.20 -12.71 1.49
C LYS A 61 0.83 -12.16 2.86
N PRO A 62 -0.20 -12.75 3.52
CA PRO A 62 -0.42 -12.55 4.94
C PRO A 62 0.84 -12.85 5.76
N ARG A 63 1.07 -12.09 6.84
CA ARG A 63 2.30 -12.15 7.63
C ARG A 63 2.75 -13.57 8.02
N MET A 64 1.83 -14.39 8.52
CA MET A 64 2.15 -15.77 8.90
C MET A 64 2.56 -16.62 7.69
N SER A 65 1.86 -16.47 6.58
CA SER A 65 2.17 -17.18 5.34
C SER A 65 3.52 -16.73 4.73
N GLY A 66 3.83 -15.44 4.81
CA GLY A 66 5.12 -14.89 4.38
C GLY A 66 6.28 -15.39 5.24
N ALA A 67 6.10 -15.43 6.57
CA ALA A 67 7.08 -15.97 7.49
C ALA A 67 7.35 -17.47 7.22
N ARG A 68 6.29 -18.27 7.06
CA ARG A 68 6.40 -19.69 6.72
C ARG A 68 7.18 -19.90 5.42
N ALA A 69 6.82 -19.16 4.37
CA ALA A 69 7.48 -19.26 3.07
C ALA A 69 8.98 -18.90 3.14
N ALA A 70 9.36 -17.95 4.01
CA ALA A 70 10.76 -17.62 4.24
C ALA A 70 11.49 -18.75 4.98
N LEU A 71 10.92 -19.30 6.06
CA LEU A 71 11.52 -20.43 6.79
C LEU A 71 11.72 -21.66 5.88
N GLU A 72 10.70 -21.99 5.07
CA GLU A 72 10.76 -23.06 4.08
C GLU A 72 11.85 -22.81 3.03
N TYR A 73 11.91 -21.61 2.46
CA TYR A 73 12.89 -21.25 1.43
C TYR A 73 14.33 -21.34 1.93
N PHE A 74 14.60 -20.90 3.16
CA PHE A 74 15.92 -20.92 3.75
C PHE A 74 16.22 -22.22 4.52
N HIS A 75 15.33 -23.22 4.44
CA HIS A 75 15.43 -24.49 5.17
C HIS A 75 15.66 -24.31 6.67
N ILE A 76 15.04 -23.28 7.26
CA ILE A 76 15.10 -23.04 8.69
C ILE A 76 14.13 -24.00 9.37
N PRO A 77 14.62 -24.93 10.22
CA PRO A 77 13.78 -25.91 10.87
C PRO A 77 12.87 -25.23 11.90
N ASP A 78 11.64 -25.70 12.01
CA ASP A 78 10.71 -25.30 13.06
C ASP A 78 10.30 -26.54 13.87
N ASP A 79 9.67 -26.34 15.01
CA ASP A 79 9.10 -27.41 15.83
C ASP A 79 7.60 -27.57 15.57
N GLU A 80 6.98 -28.56 16.22
CA GLU A 80 5.55 -28.86 16.06
C GLU A 80 4.65 -27.67 16.51
N ASP A 81 5.13 -26.85 17.44
CA ASP A 81 4.42 -25.68 17.97
C ASP A 81 4.70 -24.39 17.17
N GLU A 82 5.48 -24.48 16.09
CA GLU A 82 5.80 -23.38 15.19
C GLU A 82 6.45 -22.16 15.89
N HIS A 83 7.27 -22.38 16.89
CA HIS A 83 7.86 -21.31 17.70
C HIS A 83 8.70 -20.34 16.86
N ARG A 84 9.50 -20.85 15.89
CA ARG A 84 10.30 -19.97 15.02
C ARG A 84 9.43 -19.18 14.04
N LEU A 85 8.39 -19.79 13.50
CA LEU A 85 7.43 -19.10 12.66
C LEU A 85 6.79 -17.92 13.40
N LEU A 86 6.30 -18.18 14.62
CA LEU A 86 5.68 -17.14 15.46
C LEU A 86 6.68 -16.05 15.83
N ALA A 87 7.90 -16.42 16.24
CA ALA A 87 8.97 -15.47 16.60
C ALA A 87 9.34 -14.58 15.41
N TYR A 88 9.53 -15.17 14.22
CA TYR A 88 9.87 -14.40 13.03
C TYR A 88 8.73 -13.45 12.60
N ALA A 89 7.50 -13.95 12.56
CA ALA A 89 6.34 -13.12 12.25
C ALA A 89 6.18 -11.94 13.23
N GLN A 90 6.43 -12.17 14.52
CA GLN A 90 6.39 -11.15 15.55
C GLN A 90 7.54 -10.14 15.40
N ARG A 91 8.78 -10.62 15.25
CA ARG A 91 9.97 -9.77 15.07
C ARG A 91 9.83 -8.87 13.84
N LYS A 92 9.30 -9.43 12.72
CA LYS A 92 8.99 -8.65 11.53
C LYS A 92 7.99 -7.54 11.80
N GLN A 93 6.93 -7.81 12.57
CA GLN A 93 5.95 -6.78 12.91
C GLN A 93 6.56 -5.64 13.75
N GLU A 94 7.37 -6.00 14.74
CA GLU A 94 8.07 -5.02 15.57
C GLU A 94 9.06 -4.17 14.75
N MET A 95 9.75 -4.79 13.80
CA MET A 95 10.66 -4.11 12.89
C MET A 95 9.93 -3.10 12.01
N VAL A 96 8.80 -3.48 11.40
CA VAL A 96 7.99 -2.56 10.59
C VAL A 96 7.57 -1.35 11.42
N VAL A 97 7.06 -1.57 12.62
CA VAL A 97 6.63 -0.48 13.50
C VAL A 97 7.80 0.43 13.85
N ARG A 98 8.96 -0.13 14.22
CA ARG A 98 10.18 0.67 14.49
C ARG A 98 10.58 1.54 13.30
N LEU A 99 10.56 0.97 12.09
CA LEU A 99 10.93 1.70 10.86
C LEU A 99 9.95 2.85 10.58
N ILE A 100 8.65 2.59 10.73
CA ILE A 100 7.63 3.63 10.53
C ILE A 100 7.76 4.72 11.59
N GLU A 101 7.95 4.38 12.87
CA GLU A 101 8.11 5.34 13.95
C GLU A 101 9.35 6.20 13.79
N ALA A 102 10.43 5.62 13.27
CA ALA A 102 11.65 6.35 12.92
C ALA A 102 11.48 7.26 11.69
N GLY A 103 10.38 7.17 10.95
CA GLY A 103 10.18 7.88 9.68
C GLY A 103 10.97 7.29 8.52
N ASP A 104 11.38 6.03 8.64
CA ASP A 104 12.22 5.34 7.67
C ASP A 104 11.36 4.64 6.60
N PHE A 105 10.62 5.46 5.88
CA PHE A 105 9.79 5.13 4.73
C PHE A 105 9.65 6.36 3.84
N THR A 106 9.19 6.19 2.63
CA THR A 106 8.98 7.30 1.69
C THR A 106 7.50 7.43 1.36
N ALA A 107 6.95 8.64 1.50
CA ALA A 107 5.65 8.96 0.91
C ALA A 107 5.86 9.38 -0.55
N TYR A 108 5.01 8.93 -1.45
CA TYR A 108 5.09 9.28 -2.87
C TYR A 108 4.60 10.71 -3.11
N PRO A 109 5.47 11.64 -3.58
CA PRO A 109 5.09 13.05 -3.74
C PRO A 109 3.96 13.27 -4.74
N ASP A 110 3.94 12.49 -5.84
CA ASP A 110 2.88 12.54 -6.85
C ASP A 110 1.52 12.16 -6.26
N ALA A 111 1.47 11.15 -5.38
CA ALA A 111 0.23 10.74 -4.71
C ALA A 111 -0.26 11.82 -3.72
N LEU A 112 0.65 12.49 -3.02
CA LEU A 112 0.29 13.58 -2.12
C LEU A 112 -0.20 14.81 -2.89
N ARG A 113 0.39 15.14 -4.03
CA ARG A 113 -0.13 16.20 -4.93
C ARG A 113 -1.50 15.83 -5.45
N PHE A 114 -1.66 14.61 -5.93
CA PHE A 114 -2.90 14.12 -6.52
C PHE A 114 -4.07 14.11 -5.53
N ILE A 115 -3.86 13.62 -4.30
CA ILE A 115 -4.93 13.60 -3.28
C ILE A 115 -5.41 15.02 -2.92
N ILE A 116 -4.48 15.99 -2.87
CA ILE A 116 -4.85 17.40 -2.66
C ILE A 116 -5.69 17.89 -3.82
N ALA A 117 -5.25 17.66 -5.06
CA ALA A 117 -5.93 18.11 -6.27
C ALA A 117 -7.33 17.52 -6.43
N VAL A 118 -7.51 16.21 -6.17
CA VAL A 118 -8.84 15.58 -6.28
C VAL A 118 -9.80 16.06 -5.19
N LYS A 119 -9.30 16.33 -3.99
CA LYS A 119 -10.13 16.91 -2.93
C LYS A 119 -10.51 18.36 -3.22
N ASP A 120 -9.61 19.16 -3.79
CA ASP A 120 -9.89 20.51 -4.25
C ASP A 120 -10.89 20.54 -5.44
N ALA A 121 -10.90 19.49 -6.25
CA ALA A 121 -11.91 19.27 -7.29
C ALA A 121 -13.28 18.81 -6.73
N GLY A 122 -13.41 18.65 -5.43
CA GLY A 122 -14.67 18.32 -4.73
C GLY A 122 -14.96 16.84 -4.54
N LEU A 123 -14.01 15.94 -4.85
CA LEU A 123 -14.18 14.52 -4.57
C LEU A 123 -13.94 14.26 -3.08
N ARG A 124 -14.71 13.34 -2.50
CA ARG A 124 -14.42 12.78 -1.18
C ARG A 124 -13.30 11.75 -1.29
N VAL A 125 -12.41 11.70 -0.31
CA VAL A 125 -11.21 10.83 -0.35
C VAL A 125 -11.20 9.82 0.78
N ALA A 126 -10.90 8.56 0.47
CA ALA A 126 -10.75 7.50 1.47
C ALA A 126 -9.40 6.79 1.34
N ALA A 127 -8.86 6.38 2.50
CA ALA A 127 -7.79 5.39 2.56
C ALA A 127 -8.38 3.98 2.73
N ALA A 128 -7.85 3.02 1.98
CA ALA A 128 -8.32 1.63 2.02
C ALA A 128 -7.15 0.66 1.84
N SER A 129 -6.69 0.05 2.91
CA SER A 129 -5.57 -0.90 2.88
C SER A 129 -5.85 -2.13 3.74
N SER A 130 -5.39 -3.29 3.29
CA SER A 130 -5.40 -4.51 4.09
C SER A 130 -4.34 -4.49 5.21
N SER A 131 -3.40 -3.56 5.15
CA SER A 131 -2.30 -3.44 6.12
C SER A 131 -2.78 -2.88 7.46
N LYS A 132 -2.53 -3.59 8.55
CA LYS A 132 -2.79 -3.10 9.92
C LYS A 132 -1.86 -1.93 10.31
N ASN A 133 -0.79 -1.69 9.55
CA ASN A 133 0.16 -0.61 9.78
C ASN A 133 -0.18 0.67 8.98
N ALA A 134 -1.13 0.63 8.06
CA ALA A 134 -1.45 1.74 7.18
C ALA A 134 -1.74 3.05 7.93
N LYS A 135 -2.56 3.01 8.98
CA LYS A 135 -2.84 4.17 9.82
C LYS A 135 -1.60 4.81 10.45
N LEU A 136 -0.58 4.00 10.77
CA LEU A 136 0.65 4.50 11.36
C LEU A 136 1.44 5.33 10.33
N PHE A 137 1.55 4.86 9.08
CA PHE A 137 2.11 5.65 7.98
C PHE A 137 1.35 6.97 7.80
N LEU A 138 0.04 6.90 7.65
CA LEU A 138 -0.80 8.06 7.37
C LEU A 138 -0.70 9.15 8.46
N ARG A 139 -0.55 8.76 9.74
CA ARG A 139 -0.33 9.69 10.86
C ARG A 139 1.03 10.36 10.83
N LYS A 140 2.06 9.69 10.32
CA LYS A 140 3.43 10.22 10.26
C LYS A 140 3.63 11.20 9.12
N ILE A 141 2.83 11.12 8.06
CA ILE A 141 2.94 12.00 6.91
C ILE A 141 2.30 13.36 7.23
N ARG A 142 3.11 14.39 7.31
CA ARG A 142 2.71 15.79 7.53
C ARG A 142 2.38 16.43 6.20
N LEU A 143 1.09 16.37 5.83
CA LEU A 143 0.60 16.89 4.55
C LEU A 143 0.75 18.41 4.43
N ASP A 144 0.55 19.13 5.53
CA ASP A 144 0.76 20.57 5.59
C ASP A 144 2.22 20.98 5.32
N SER A 145 3.17 20.22 5.87
CA SER A 145 4.60 20.46 5.66
C SER A 145 5.02 20.13 4.23
N PHE A 146 4.51 19.00 3.68
CA PHE A 146 4.71 18.64 2.28
C PHE A 146 4.19 19.73 1.34
N ALA A 147 2.94 20.16 1.51
CA ALA A 147 2.36 21.19 0.67
C ALA A 147 3.15 22.53 0.72
N THR A 148 3.65 22.89 1.92
CA THR A 148 4.49 24.07 2.08
C THR A 148 5.82 23.95 1.31
N GLN A 149 6.45 22.77 1.34
CA GLN A 149 7.71 22.51 0.63
C GLN A 149 7.52 22.52 -0.90
N GLU A 150 6.39 21.99 -1.38
CA GLU A 150 6.03 21.96 -2.81
C GLU A 150 5.42 23.29 -3.31
N GLY A 151 5.18 24.27 -2.42
CA GLY A 151 4.54 25.53 -2.78
C GLY A 151 3.06 25.40 -3.15
N ILE A 152 2.39 24.33 -2.65
CA ILE A 152 0.98 24.06 -2.92
C ILE A 152 0.10 24.88 -1.98
N SER A 153 -0.80 25.67 -2.58
CA SER A 153 -1.84 26.41 -1.85
C SER A 153 -3.20 25.76 -2.13
N SER A 154 -3.90 25.37 -1.09
CA SER A 154 -5.20 24.71 -1.20
C SER A 154 -6.10 25.14 -0.02
N PRO A 155 -7.41 25.37 -0.26
CA PRO A 155 -8.36 25.72 0.79
C PRO A 155 -8.66 24.56 1.73
N THR A 156 -8.31 23.34 1.34
CA THR A 156 -8.55 22.13 2.15
C THR A 156 -7.42 21.85 3.14
N LEU A 157 -6.28 22.55 3.03
CA LEU A 157 -5.13 22.41 3.91
C LEU A 157 -5.22 23.32 5.13
N ARG A 158 -4.70 22.85 6.26
CA ARG A 158 -4.56 23.61 7.51
C ARG A 158 -3.28 23.22 8.24
N PRO A 159 -2.69 24.11 9.04
CA PRO A 159 -1.51 23.78 9.83
C PRO A 159 -1.77 22.58 10.77
N GLY A 160 -0.78 21.71 10.89
CA GLY A 160 -0.85 20.53 11.73
C GLY A 160 -1.47 19.29 11.07
N LEU A 161 -1.92 19.39 9.83
CA LEU A 161 -2.66 18.34 9.15
C LEU A 161 -1.75 17.15 8.79
N THR A 162 -2.14 15.97 9.25
CA THR A 162 -1.56 14.71 8.80
C THR A 162 -2.33 14.17 7.57
N LEU A 163 -1.72 13.23 6.85
CA LEU A 163 -2.42 12.59 5.74
C LEU A 163 -3.64 11.80 6.23
N LEU A 164 -3.57 11.19 7.43
CA LEU A 164 -4.72 10.50 8.02
C LEU A 164 -5.91 11.44 8.25
N ASP A 165 -5.65 12.64 8.79
CA ASP A 165 -6.70 13.63 9.07
C ASP A 165 -7.28 14.26 7.80
N TYR A 166 -6.61 14.07 6.67
CA TYR A 166 -7.05 14.60 5.38
C TYR A 166 -8.10 13.74 4.70
N PHE A 167 -8.12 12.43 4.98
CA PHE A 167 -9.13 11.53 4.46
C PHE A 167 -10.51 11.79 5.11
N ASP A 168 -11.56 11.66 4.31
CA ASP A 168 -12.95 11.74 4.77
C ASP A 168 -13.41 10.39 5.37
N ALA A 169 -12.79 9.28 4.94
CA ALA A 169 -12.98 7.95 5.50
C ALA A 169 -11.65 7.17 5.51
N ASP A 170 -11.50 6.27 6.50
CA ASP A 170 -10.37 5.36 6.58
C ASP A 170 -10.84 3.96 7.00
N VAL A 171 -10.70 3.02 6.09
CA VAL A 171 -11.03 1.61 6.29
C VAL A 171 -9.78 0.71 6.37
N SER A 172 -8.61 1.32 6.52
CA SER A 172 -7.34 0.61 6.56
C SER A 172 -7.22 -0.29 7.79
N GLY A 173 -6.74 -1.52 7.56
CA GLY A 173 -6.44 -2.49 8.61
C GLY A 173 -7.66 -3.08 9.31
N ARG A 174 -8.85 -2.94 8.75
CA ARG A 174 -10.08 -3.56 9.29
C ARG A 174 -10.06 -5.07 9.06
N ASP A 175 -10.67 -5.78 10.00
CA ASP A 175 -10.93 -7.20 9.84
C ASP A 175 -12.19 -7.38 8.99
N LEU A 176 -11.98 -7.60 7.69
CA LEU A 176 -13.03 -7.88 6.71
C LEU A 176 -13.11 -9.38 6.45
N ALA A 177 -14.26 -9.86 6.02
CA ALA A 177 -14.48 -11.27 5.75
C ALA A 177 -13.65 -11.77 4.55
N HIS A 178 -13.42 -10.88 3.57
CA HIS A 178 -12.72 -11.23 2.33
C HIS A 178 -11.65 -10.17 2.02
N GLY A 179 -10.44 -10.64 1.65
CA GLY A 179 -9.36 -9.81 1.13
C GLY A 179 -9.45 -9.64 -0.40
N LYS A 180 -8.63 -8.71 -0.96
CA LYS A 180 -8.45 -8.57 -2.41
C LYS A 180 -8.09 -9.92 -3.04
N PRO A 181 -8.69 -10.32 -4.18
CA PRO A 181 -9.46 -9.50 -5.14
C PRO A 181 -10.97 -9.36 -4.84
N HIS A 182 -11.46 -9.77 -3.68
CA HIS A 182 -12.86 -9.52 -3.33
C HIS A 182 -13.08 -8.01 -3.11
N PRO A 183 -14.20 -7.41 -3.56
CA PRO A 183 -14.43 -5.97 -3.55
C PRO A 183 -14.76 -5.37 -2.17
N GLU A 184 -14.90 -6.19 -1.13
CA GLU A 184 -15.42 -5.78 0.19
C GLU A 184 -14.70 -4.54 0.76
N LEU A 185 -13.37 -4.47 0.64
CA LEU A 185 -12.58 -3.35 1.13
C LEU A 185 -12.99 -2.02 0.50
N PHE A 186 -13.07 -2.00 -0.83
CA PHE A 186 -13.39 -0.78 -1.57
C PHE A 186 -14.88 -0.43 -1.53
N LEU A 187 -15.77 -1.42 -1.49
CA LEU A 187 -17.19 -1.19 -1.27
C LEU A 187 -17.44 -0.59 0.12
N THR A 188 -16.72 -1.04 1.16
CA THR A 188 -16.77 -0.46 2.49
C THR A 188 -16.30 1.00 2.47
N ALA A 189 -15.20 1.29 1.76
CA ALA A 189 -14.69 2.65 1.63
C ALA A 189 -15.69 3.58 0.91
N ALA A 190 -16.27 3.14 -0.21
CA ALA A 190 -17.29 3.90 -0.93
C ALA A 190 -18.54 4.16 -0.07
N HIS A 191 -18.99 3.14 0.68
CA HIS A 191 -20.11 3.28 1.61
C HIS A 191 -19.82 4.34 2.70
N GLU A 192 -18.65 4.34 3.32
CA GLU A 192 -18.28 5.32 4.34
C GLU A 192 -18.10 6.73 3.79
N LEU A 193 -17.65 6.85 2.55
CA LEU A 193 -17.67 8.13 1.82
C LEU A 193 -19.09 8.59 1.51
N GLY A 194 -20.11 7.72 1.56
CA GLY A 194 -21.43 7.98 1.03
C GLY A 194 -21.40 8.16 -0.50
N ALA A 195 -20.42 7.56 -1.19
CA ALA A 195 -20.26 7.59 -2.63
C ALA A 195 -20.84 6.33 -3.26
N ARG A 196 -21.37 6.47 -4.47
CA ARG A 196 -21.82 5.29 -5.23
C ARG A 196 -20.60 4.57 -5.80
N PRO A 197 -20.54 3.22 -5.73
CA PRO A 197 -19.39 2.46 -6.27
C PRO A 197 -19.09 2.82 -7.73
N GLU A 198 -20.10 2.88 -8.60
CA GLU A 198 -19.96 3.20 -10.02
C GLU A 198 -19.52 4.65 -10.30
N LEU A 199 -19.53 5.51 -9.30
CA LEU A 199 -18.98 6.87 -9.33
C LEU A 199 -17.76 7.03 -8.39
N SER A 200 -17.13 5.95 -8.05
CA SER A 200 -15.88 5.92 -7.28
C SER A 200 -14.73 5.44 -8.15
N VAL A 201 -13.55 5.98 -7.90
CA VAL A 201 -12.30 5.56 -8.54
C VAL A 201 -11.31 5.09 -7.50
N VAL A 202 -10.64 3.97 -7.77
CA VAL A 202 -9.62 3.37 -6.91
C VAL A 202 -8.24 3.57 -7.52
N MET A 203 -7.27 4.01 -6.72
CA MET A 203 -5.85 4.05 -7.03
C MET A 203 -5.18 2.83 -6.41
N GLU A 204 -4.51 2.02 -7.23
CA GLU A 204 -3.94 0.73 -6.85
C GLU A 204 -2.65 0.39 -7.60
N ASP A 205 -1.71 -0.28 -6.91
CA ASP A 205 -0.44 -0.73 -7.49
C ASP A 205 -0.37 -2.25 -7.72
N ALA A 206 -1.39 -3.00 -7.29
CA ALA A 206 -1.41 -4.45 -7.35
C ALA A 206 -2.59 -4.99 -8.19
N ALA A 207 -2.35 -6.03 -8.99
CA ALA A 207 -3.37 -6.65 -9.83
C ALA A 207 -4.62 -7.08 -9.04
N ALA A 208 -4.44 -7.74 -7.87
CA ALA A 208 -5.55 -8.16 -7.03
C ALA A 208 -6.41 -6.98 -6.51
N GLY A 209 -5.83 -5.80 -6.34
CA GLY A 209 -6.58 -4.61 -5.95
C GLY A 209 -7.33 -3.99 -7.12
N VAL A 210 -6.73 -3.98 -8.31
CA VAL A 210 -7.43 -3.58 -9.54
C VAL A 210 -8.63 -4.49 -9.79
N GLU A 211 -8.45 -5.81 -9.69
CA GLU A 211 -9.55 -6.79 -9.80
C GLU A 211 -10.64 -6.54 -8.76
N ALA A 212 -10.27 -6.21 -7.51
CA ALA A 212 -11.23 -5.88 -6.45
C ALA A 212 -12.04 -4.61 -6.78
N ALA A 213 -11.39 -3.56 -7.31
CA ALA A 213 -12.07 -2.34 -7.74
C ALA A 213 -13.07 -2.63 -8.87
N LYS A 214 -12.65 -3.40 -9.87
CA LYS A 214 -13.51 -3.78 -11.01
C LYS A 214 -14.66 -4.69 -10.57
N ALA A 215 -14.43 -5.65 -9.67
CA ALA A 215 -15.48 -6.48 -9.08
C ALA A 215 -16.51 -5.66 -8.28
N GLY A 216 -16.10 -4.51 -7.72
CA GLY A 216 -16.94 -3.54 -7.06
C GLY A 216 -17.64 -2.54 -8.00
N ALA A 217 -17.53 -2.70 -9.32
CA ALA A 217 -18.04 -1.79 -10.35
C ALA A 217 -17.46 -0.37 -10.27
N MET A 218 -16.24 -0.22 -9.77
CA MET A 218 -15.53 1.06 -9.65
C MET A 218 -14.58 1.31 -10.83
N GLY A 219 -14.23 2.58 -11.07
CA GLY A 219 -13.10 2.93 -11.89
C GLY A 219 -11.80 2.51 -11.20
N ALA A 220 -10.77 2.14 -11.98
CA ALA A 220 -9.48 1.74 -11.47
C ALA A 220 -8.33 2.42 -12.21
N ILE A 221 -7.48 3.12 -11.48
CA ILE A 221 -6.20 3.67 -11.94
C ILE A 221 -5.10 2.74 -11.41
N GLY A 222 -4.45 1.99 -12.31
CA GLY A 222 -3.29 1.20 -11.99
C GLY A 222 -2.03 2.06 -11.93
N ILE A 223 -1.22 1.93 -10.87
CA ILE A 223 0.02 2.70 -10.70
C ILE A 223 1.20 1.74 -10.79
N ALA A 224 1.83 1.69 -11.96
CA ALA A 224 2.97 0.83 -12.25
C ALA A 224 4.26 1.43 -11.66
N ARG A 225 4.46 1.28 -10.35
CA ARG A 225 5.68 1.73 -9.66
C ARG A 225 6.91 0.87 -10.01
N LYS A 226 6.65 -0.34 -10.49
CA LYS A 226 7.63 -1.32 -10.95
C LYS A 226 7.38 -1.62 -12.42
N ASP A 227 8.00 -2.66 -12.96
CA ASP A 227 7.78 -3.08 -14.35
C ASP A 227 6.59 -4.06 -14.44
N ASP A 228 5.41 -3.58 -14.03
CA ASP A 228 4.18 -4.35 -13.81
C ASP A 228 2.95 -3.77 -14.53
N ALA A 229 3.15 -2.80 -15.44
CA ALA A 229 2.05 -2.14 -16.15
C ALA A 229 1.15 -3.10 -16.92
N GLU A 230 1.72 -4.13 -17.55
CA GLU A 230 0.96 -5.15 -18.27
C GLU A 230 0.05 -5.98 -17.34
N LEU A 231 0.52 -6.27 -16.13
CA LEU A 231 -0.26 -7.01 -15.13
C LEU A 231 -1.45 -6.19 -14.63
N LEU A 232 -1.25 -4.89 -14.40
CA LEU A 232 -2.33 -3.98 -13.98
C LEU A 232 -3.36 -3.79 -15.09
N ALA A 233 -2.91 -3.66 -16.34
CA ALA A 233 -3.81 -3.59 -17.50
C ALA A 233 -4.61 -4.90 -17.68
N ALA A 234 -3.95 -6.06 -17.54
CA ALA A 234 -4.60 -7.37 -17.64
C ALA A 234 -5.63 -7.59 -16.50
N ALA A 235 -5.40 -7.03 -15.31
CA ALA A 235 -6.33 -7.04 -14.20
C ALA A 235 -7.56 -6.13 -14.41
N GLY A 236 -7.58 -5.33 -15.48
CA GLY A 236 -8.71 -4.51 -15.89
C GLY A 236 -8.63 -3.04 -15.45
N ALA A 237 -7.45 -2.51 -15.14
CA ALA A 237 -7.29 -1.09 -14.89
C ALA A 237 -7.80 -0.27 -16.09
N ASP A 238 -8.60 0.76 -15.84
CA ASP A 238 -9.13 1.63 -16.90
C ASP A 238 -8.04 2.52 -17.52
N ILE A 239 -7.08 2.93 -16.71
CA ILE A 239 -5.80 3.51 -17.14
C ILE A 239 -4.67 2.98 -16.28
N VAL A 240 -3.47 2.91 -16.84
CA VAL A 240 -2.25 2.59 -16.11
C VAL A 240 -1.26 3.73 -16.29
N VAL A 241 -0.73 4.21 -15.16
CA VAL A 241 0.24 5.32 -15.10
C VAL A 241 1.46 4.90 -14.28
N ARG A 242 2.59 5.55 -14.45
CA ARG A 242 3.77 5.36 -13.59
C ARG A 242 3.75 6.25 -12.37
N THR A 243 3.16 7.43 -12.53
CA THR A 243 2.96 8.42 -11.46
C THR A 243 1.55 9.00 -11.56
N LEU A 244 0.97 9.40 -10.44
CA LEU A 244 -0.34 10.04 -10.43
C LEU A 244 -0.33 11.46 -11.04
N ASP A 245 0.86 12.06 -11.25
CA ASP A 245 1.00 13.30 -12.01
C ASP A 245 0.61 13.15 -13.50
N GLU A 246 0.58 11.91 -14.01
CA GLU A 246 0.16 11.61 -15.39
C GLU A 246 -1.36 11.56 -15.56
N VAL A 247 -2.15 11.59 -14.48
CA VAL A 247 -3.61 11.52 -14.58
C VAL A 247 -4.19 12.88 -15.00
N ASP A 248 -5.07 12.87 -16.01
CA ASP A 248 -5.81 14.07 -16.43
C ASP A 248 -6.90 14.42 -15.41
N LEU A 249 -6.61 15.40 -14.54
CA LEU A 249 -7.54 15.89 -13.52
C LEU A 249 -8.82 16.52 -14.08
N ALA A 250 -8.77 17.11 -15.27
CA ALA A 250 -9.96 17.68 -15.90
C ALA A 250 -10.89 16.56 -16.39
N ALA A 251 -10.32 15.53 -17.02
CA ALA A 251 -11.10 14.34 -17.40
C ALA A 251 -11.69 13.65 -16.17
N LEU A 252 -10.93 13.51 -15.08
CA LEU A 252 -11.40 12.93 -13.82
C LEU A 252 -12.60 13.69 -13.25
N SER A 253 -12.54 15.02 -13.24
CA SER A 253 -13.64 15.88 -12.78
C SER A 253 -14.90 15.73 -13.63
N ASP A 254 -14.74 15.38 -14.91
CA ASP A 254 -15.85 15.09 -15.85
C ASP A 254 -16.36 13.62 -15.74
N GLY A 255 -15.80 12.82 -14.87
CA GLY A 255 -16.15 11.40 -14.69
C GLY A 255 -15.54 10.48 -15.76
N ARG A 256 -14.37 10.83 -16.30
CA ARG A 256 -13.60 10.03 -17.26
C ARG A 256 -12.19 9.78 -16.72
N LEU A 257 -11.64 8.65 -17.04
CA LEU A 257 -10.25 8.31 -16.72
C LEU A 257 -9.40 8.46 -17.99
N ALA A 258 -8.40 9.32 -17.94
CA ALA A 258 -7.49 9.57 -19.04
C ALA A 258 -6.10 9.94 -18.51
N VAL A 259 -5.08 9.65 -19.33
CA VAL A 259 -3.72 10.12 -19.11
C VAL A 259 -3.59 11.52 -19.70
N ALA A 260 -2.95 12.42 -18.97
CA ALA A 260 -2.69 13.77 -19.45
C ALA A 260 -1.86 13.75 -20.75
N ALA A 261 -2.18 14.65 -21.68
CA ALA A 261 -1.38 14.78 -22.88
C ALA A 261 0.06 15.17 -22.52
N ALA A 262 1.03 14.51 -23.14
CA ALA A 262 2.42 14.91 -22.98
C ALA A 262 2.60 16.35 -23.47
N GLY A 263 2.97 17.24 -22.54
CA GLY A 263 3.20 18.65 -22.82
C GLY A 263 4.50 18.89 -23.58
#